data_824c5c9f4e66e9910c623ea358263c15
#
_entry.id   824c5c9f4e66e9910c623ea358263c15
#
_cell.length_a   1.000
_cell.length_b   1.000
_cell.length_c   1.000
_cell.angle_alpha   90.00
_cell.angle_beta   90.00
_cell.angle_gamma   90.00
#
_symmetry.space_group_name_H-M   'P 1'
#
loop_
_entity.id
_entity.type
_entity.pdbx_description
1 polymer ?
#
loop_
_entity_poly.entity_id
_entity_poly.type
_entity_poly.pdbx_seq_one_letter_code
_entity_poly.pdbx_strand_id
1 'polypeptide(L)'
;MFAPKPAAVREYMLAKIHPSMWRYANSMVVGGALIVGGAIMLGKNLQTQPKLWPAGFLVMGAGVIAIINAMIQRRRQSWTVTSDRIMEQHGIIATSRREMELADIRSVEVSKRVMQRMLGLGDVTIASAASADYAIRLLDVADPDGIAETVRKARLKRLA
;
A
#
# COMPACT_ATOMS: atom_id res chain seq x y z
N MET A 1 -38.97 -4.54 -21.11
CA MET A 1 -39.39 -3.58 -20.07
C MET A 1 -38.23 -3.44 -19.13
N PHE A 2 -37.34 -2.46 -19.38
CA PHE A 2 -36.17 -2.24 -18.53
C PHE A 2 -36.63 -1.47 -17.29
N ALA A 3 -36.53 -2.10 -16.13
CA ALA A 3 -36.74 -1.41 -14.85
C ALA A 3 -35.71 -0.27 -14.72
N PRO A 4 -36.11 0.94 -14.34
CA PRO A 4 -35.19 2.03 -14.12
C PRO A 4 -34.23 1.64 -12.99
N LYS A 5 -32.92 1.76 -13.26
CA LYS A 5 -31.87 1.60 -12.26
C LYS A 5 -32.20 2.51 -11.08
N PRO A 6 -32.26 1.98 -9.83
CA PRO A 6 -32.59 2.81 -8.68
C PRO A 6 -31.65 4.01 -8.62
N ALA A 7 -32.20 5.16 -8.32
CA ALA A 7 -31.49 6.43 -8.22
C ALA A 7 -30.19 6.22 -7.45
N ALA A 8 -29.07 6.61 -8.04
CA ALA A 8 -27.76 6.45 -7.47
C ALA A 8 -27.76 7.09 -6.06
N VAL A 9 -27.83 6.28 -5.03
CA VAL A 9 -27.50 6.70 -3.67
C VAL A 9 -26.14 7.36 -3.81
N ARG A 10 -26.03 8.63 -3.42
CA ARG A 10 -24.76 9.36 -3.55
C ARG A 10 -23.70 8.60 -2.77
N GLU A 11 -22.86 7.84 -3.50
CA GLU A 11 -21.72 7.20 -2.89
C GLU A 11 -20.81 8.31 -2.35
N TYR A 12 -20.57 8.32 -1.06
CA TYR A 12 -19.58 9.21 -0.46
C TYR A 12 -18.38 8.39 0.01
N MET A 13 -17.21 8.98 -0.21
CA MET A 13 -15.95 8.38 0.21
C MET A 13 -15.83 8.49 1.73
N LEU A 14 -15.69 7.36 2.40
CA LEU A 14 -15.49 7.29 3.85
C LEU A 14 -14.01 7.38 4.21
N ALA A 15 -13.17 6.65 3.50
CA ALA A 15 -11.73 6.64 3.75
C ALA A 15 -10.95 6.31 2.47
N LYS A 16 -9.83 6.98 2.28
CA LYS A 16 -8.82 6.62 1.29
C LYS A 16 -7.56 6.20 2.01
N ILE A 17 -7.15 4.96 1.80
CA ILE A 17 -6.10 4.29 2.54
C ILE A 17 -4.92 4.05 1.62
N HIS A 18 -3.72 4.36 2.10
CA HIS A 18 -2.47 4.06 1.40
C HIS A 18 -1.58 3.21 2.30
N PRO A 19 -0.72 2.34 1.73
CA PRO A 19 0.24 1.58 2.51
C PRO A 19 1.22 2.54 3.23
N SER A 20 1.64 2.16 4.43
CA SER A 20 2.60 2.92 5.23
C SER A 20 3.97 2.97 4.55
N MET A 21 4.72 4.05 4.81
CA MET A 21 6.12 4.20 4.38
C MET A 21 7.02 3.09 4.94
N TRP A 22 6.70 2.56 6.12
CA TRP A 22 7.47 1.51 6.78
C TRP A 22 7.56 0.21 5.99
N ARG A 23 6.57 -0.09 5.16
CA ARG A 23 6.62 -1.22 4.22
C ARG A 23 7.84 -1.15 3.30
N TYR A 24 8.27 0.07 2.97
CA TYR A 24 9.40 0.34 2.07
C TYR A 24 10.66 0.80 2.80
N ALA A 25 10.63 0.84 4.14
CA ALA A 25 11.75 1.32 4.95
C ALA A 25 13.04 0.53 4.66
N ASN A 26 12.96 -0.78 4.50
CA ASN A 26 14.11 -1.61 4.16
C ASN A 26 14.76 -1.16 2.83
N SER A 27 13.96 -0.94 1.79
CA SER A 27 14.46 -0.44 0.49
C SER A 27 15.04 0.98 0.58
N MET A 28 14.47 1.82 1.45
CA MET A 28 14.98 3.18 1.69
C MET A 28 16.32 3.15 2.43
N VAL A 29 16.44 2.30 3.46
CA VAL A 29 17.69 2.13 4.22
C VAL A 29 18.79 1.57 3.33
N VAL A 30 18.51 0.51 2.56
CA VAL A 30 19.46 -0.08 1.62
C VAL A 30 19.86 0.94 0.54
N GLY A 31 18.89 1.65 -0.05
CA GLY A 31 19.16 2.69 -1.04
C GLY A 31 20.02 3.82 -0.48
N GLY A 32 19.74 4.29 0.73
CA GLY A 32 20.52 5.28 1.44
C GLY A 32 21.96 4.81 1.73
N ALA A 33 22.11 3.58 2.21
CA ALA A 33 23.43 2.98 2.45
C ALA A 33 24.26 2.85 1.18
N LEU A 34 23.63 2.49 0.05
CA LEU A 34 24.32 2.44 -1.25
C LEU A 34 24.76 3.82 -1.72
N ILE A 35 23.95 4.85 -1.53
CA ILE A 35 24.33 6.23 -1.89
C ILE A 35 25.52 6.68 -1.07
N VAL A 36 25.49 6.49 0.25
CA VAL A 36 26.59 6.87 1.15
C VAL A 36 27.85 6.06 0.83
N GLY A 37 27.73 4.74 0.64
CA GLY A 37 28.84 3.87 0.28
C GLY A 37 29.49 4.27 -1.06
N GLY A 38 28.67 4.56 -2.07
CA GLY A 38 29.12 5.05 -3.36
C GLY A 38 29.85 6.40 -3.28
N ALA A 39 29.35 7.33 -2.45
CA ALA A 39 30.00 8.62 -2.21
C ALA A 39 31.35 8.48 -1.51
N ILE A 40 31.46 7.62 -0.50
CA ILE A 40 32.72 7.30 0.18
C ILE A 40 33.73 6.67 -0.81
N MET A 41 33.24 5.74 -1.65
CA MET A 41 34.07 5.09 -2.66
C MET A 41 34.60 6.08 -3.70
N LEU A 42 33.76 7.04 -4.14
CA LEU A 42 34.17 8.12 -5.00
C LEU A 42 35.30 8.97 -4.37
N GLY A 43 35.12 9.42 -3.13
CA GLY A 43 36.10 10.24 -2.42
C GLY A 43 37.46 9.55 -2.27
N LYS A 44 37.47 8.26 -1.95
CA LYS A 44 38.72 7.48 -1.83
C LYS A 44 39.38 7.20 -3.18
N ASN A 45 38.60 6.83 -4.20
CA ASN A 45 39.14 6.46 -5.51
C ASN A 45 39.68 7.65 -6.30
N LEU A 46 39.15 8.85 -6.12
CA LEU A 46 39.71 10.07 -6.70
C LEU A 46 41.16 10.35 -6.25
N GLN A 47 41.50 9.92 -5.02
CA GLN A 47 42.82 10.15 -4.45
C GLN A 47 43.82 9.00 -4.72
N THR A 48 43.36 7.75 -4.72
CA THR A 48 44.24 6.57 -4.74
C THR A 48 44.22 5.77 -6.04
N GLN A 49 43.10 5.67 -6.71
CA GLN A 49 42.94 4.86 -7.93
C GLN A 49 41.91 5.49 -8.90
N PRO A 50 42.37 6.45 -9.74
CA PRO A 50 41.45 7.18 -10.63
C PRO A 50 40.71 6.32 -11.66
N LYS A 51 41.15 5.07 -11.90
CA LYS A 51 40.45 4.16 -12.83
C LYS A 51 39.13 3.58 -12.30
N LEU A 52 38.89 3.64 -10.97
CA LEU A 52 37.72 3.03 -10.33
C LEU A 52 36.58 4.02 -9.99
N TRP A 53 36.73 5.30 -10.38
CA TRP A 53 35.71 6.31 -10.13
C TRP A 53 34.32 5.97 -10.73
N PRO A 54 34.17 5.26 -11.89
CA PRO A 54 32.85 4.93 -12.41
C PRO A 54 32.09 3.97 -11.52
N ALA A 55 32.77 3.09 -10.78
CA ALA A 55 32.16 2.14 -9.87
C ALA A 55 31.37 2.84 -8.74
N GLY A 56 31.90 3.95 -8.20
CA GLY A 56 31.21 4.74 -7.19
C GLY A 56 29.91 5.35 -7.71
N PHE A 57 29.89 5.83 -8.95
CA PHE A 57 28.67 6.34 -9.59
C PHE A 57 27.66 5.25 -9.85
N LEU A 58 28.08 4.04 -10.25
CA LEU A 58 27.17 2.89 -10.44
C LEU A 58 26.48 2.50 -9.13
N VAL A 59 27.25 2.42 -8.03
CA VAL A 59 26.70 2.09 -6.70
C VAL A 59 25.72 3.17 -6.23
N MET A 60 26.07 4.43 -6.41
CA MET A 60 25.21 5.56 -6.05
C MET A 60 23.92 5.58 -6.89
N GLY A 61 24.04 5.34 -8.20
CA GLY A 61 22.91 5.24 -9.13
C GLY A 61 21.95 4.10 -8.75
N ALA A 62 22.48 2.93 -8.37
CA ALA A 62 21.68 1.82 -7.88
C ALA A 62 20.90 2.18 -6.61
N GLY A 63 21.49 2.93 -5.68
CA GLY A 63 20.82 3.44 -4.48
C GLY A 63 19.67 4.39 -4.80
N VAL A 64 19.88 5.32 -5.74
CA VAL A 64 18.84 6.25 -6.21
C VAL A 64 17.68 5.47 -6.86
N ILE A 65 17.98 4.52 -7.72
CA ILE A 65 16.96 3.66 -8.37
C ILE A 65 16.15 2.88 -7.33
N ALA A 66 16.79 2.34 -6.29
CA ALA A 66 16.10 1.62 -5.22
C ALA A 66 15.10 2.51 -4.49
N ILE A 67 15.46 3.75 -4.17
CA ILE A 67 14.58 4.72 -3.51
C ILE A 67 13.41 5.13 -4.43
N ILE A 68 13.70 5.45 -5.68
CA ILE A 68 12.66 5.81 -6.66
C ILE A 68 11.66 4.66 -6.82
N ASN A 69 12.15 3.42 -6.95
CA ASN A 69 11.30 2.24 -7.07
C ASN A 69 10.40 2.06 -5.83
N ALA A 70 10.93 2.26 -4.63
CA ALA A 70 10.15 2.21 -3.40
C ALA A 70 9.02 3.27 -3.39
N MET A 71 9.30 4.49 -3.83
CA MET A 71 8.30 5.57 -3.94
C MET A 71 7.23 5.25 -4.98
N ILE A 72 7.62 4.71 -6.12
CA ILE A 72 6.69 4.30 -7.18
C ILE A 72 5.78 3.17 -6.68
N GLN A 73 6.34 2.15 -6.04
CA GLN A 73 5.57 1.02 -5.50
C GLN A 73 4.53 1.48 -4.47
N ARG A 74 4.84 2.45 -3.63
CA ARG A 74 3.88 3.02 -2.69
C ARG A 74 2.69 3.65 -3.39
N ARG A 75 2.89 4.34 -4.51
CA ARG A 75 1.81 4.99 -5.27
C ARG A 75 0.96 4.02 -6.09
N ARG A 76 1.44 2.79 -6.28
CA ARG A 76 0.73 1.77 -7.08
C ARG A 76 -0.46 1.14 -6.38
N GLN A 77 -0.55 1.26 -5.04
CA GLN A 77 -1.61 0.63 -4.25
C GLN A 77 -2.42 1.72 -3.54
N SER A 78 -3.71 1.67 -3.73
CA SER A 78 -4.65 2.48 -2.95
C SER A 78 -5.94 1.71 -2.71
N TRP A 79 -6.50 1.88 -1.52
CA TRP A 79 -7.79 1.33 -1.15
C TRP A 79 -8.73 2.48 -0.85
N THR A 80 -9.94 2.40 -1.36
CA THR A 80 -10.98 3.38 -1.12
C THR A 80 -12.19 2.67 -0.53
N VAL A 81 -12.61 3.11 0.63
CA VAL A 81 -13.84 2.66 1.28
C VAL A 81 -14.91 3.71 1.02
N THR A 82 -15.99 3.30 0.36
CA THR A 82 -17.18 4.12 0.14
C THR A 82 -18.35 3.63 1.00
N SER A 83 -19.48 4.31 0.93
CA SER A 83 -20.70 3.91 1.62
C SER A 83 -21.30 2.60 1.12
N ASP A 84 -20.94 2.14 -0.09
CA ASP A 84 -21.55 0.98 -0.74
C ASP A 84 -20.56 -0.15 -1.03
N ARG A 85 -19.30 0.19 -1.30
CA ARG A 85 -18.27 -0.79 -1.73
C ARG A 85 -16.88 -0.45 -1.21
N ILE A 86 -16.01 -1.45 -1.22
CA ILE A 86 -14.57 -1.29 -1.04
C ILE A 86 -13.91 -1.51 -2.39
N MET A 87 -13.05 -0.60 -2.78
CA MET A 87 -12.31 -0.64 -4.02
C MET A 87 -10.83 -0.78 -3.72
N GLU A 88 -10.20 -1.78 -4.29
CA GLU A 88 -8.76 -1.94 -4.34
C GLU A 88 -8.28 -1.57 -5.73
N GLN A 89 -7.36 -0.62 -5.82
CA GLN A 89 -6.74 -0.24 -7.07
C GLN A 89 -5.25 -0.58 -7.05
N HIS A 90 -4.83 -1.35 -8.03
CA HIS A 90 -3.45 -1.74 -8.24
C HIS A 90 -2.95 -1.25 -9.60
N GLY A 91 -1.75 -0.68 -9.62
CA GLY A 91 -1.06 -0.28 -10.84
C GLY A 91 -1.14 1.22 -11.14
N ILE A 92 -0.19 1.69 -11.98
CA ILE A 92 -0.12 3.07 -12.49
C ILE A 92 -0.45 3.10 -13.98
N ILE A 93 0.09 2.18 -14.76
CA ILE A 93 -0.07 2.09 -16.22
C ILE A 93 -1.12 1.04 -16.56
N ALA A 94 -0.94 -0.20 -16.07
CA ALA A 94 -1.95 -1.24 -16.14
C ALA A 94 -2.73 -1.25 -14.83
N THR A 95 -3.96 -0.80 -14.85
CA THR A 95 -4.78 -0.66 -13.64
C THR A 95 -5.66 -1.90 -13.48
N SER A 96 -5.44 -2.65 -12.40
CA SER A 96 -6.37 -3.67 -11.93
C SER A 96 -7.20 -3.08 -10.81
N ARG A 97 -8.51 -3.17 -10.93
CA ARG A 97 -9.47 -2.72 -9.93
C ARG A 97 -10.30 -3.91 -9.46
N ARG A 98 -10.32 -4.10 -8.16
CA ARG A 98 -11.20 -5.06 -7.49
C ARG A 98 -12.20 -4.29 -6.66
N GLU A 99 -13.45 -4.69 -6.72
CA GLU A 99 -14.55 -4.07 -5.98
C GLU A 99 -15.28 -5.15 -5.19
N MET A 100 -15.60 -4.85 -3.94
CA MET A 100 -16.40 -5.70 -3.07
C MET A 100 -17.51 -4.87 -2.46
N GLU A 101 -18.75 -5.30 -2.60
CA GLU A 101 -19.87 -4.65 -1.94
C GLU A 101 -19.80 -4.86 -0.43
N LEU A 102 -20.19 -3.84 0.34
CA LEU A 102 -20.21 -3.93 1.80
C LEU A 102 -21.21 -4.99 2.31
N ALA A 103 -22.26 -5.27 1.53
CA ALA A 103 -23.24 -6.32 1.81
C ALA A 103 -22.61 -7.72 1.72
N ASP A 104 -21.62 -7.91 0.85
CA ASP A 104 -20.97 -9.20 0.62
C ASP A 104 -19.81 -9.49 1.59
N ILE A 105 -19.55 -8.61 2.55
CA ILE A 105 -18.48 -8.84 3.53
C ILE A 105 -18.92 -9.93 4.52
N ARG A 106 -18.14 -11.01 4.56
CA ARG A 106 -18.33 -12.10 5.53
C ARG A 106 -17.60 -11.80 6.85
N SER A 107 -16.31 -11.47 6.76
CA SER A 107 -15.48 -11.22 7.93
C SER A 107 -14.46 -10.11 7.68
N VAL A 108 -14.12 -9.39 8.75
CA VAL A 108 -13.03 -8.41 8.79
C VAL A 108 -12.08 -8.85 9.86
N GLU A 109 -10.87 -9.21 9.47
CA GLU A 109 -9.81 -9.69 10.34
C GLU A 109 -8.67 -8.68 10.39
N VAL A 110 -8.18 -8.38 11.58
CA VAL A 110 -7.03 -7.51 11.81
C VAL A 110 -5.88 -8.36 12.34
N SER A 111 -4.76 -8.32 11.66
CA SER A 111 -3.52 -8.98 12.06
C SER A 111 -2.42 -7.95 12.27
N LYS A 112 -1.68 -8.07 13.38
CA LYS A 112 -0.56 -7.19 13.72
C LYS A 112 0.65 -8.01 14.10
N ARG A 113 1.71 -7.92 13.33
CA ARG A 113 3.01 -8.49 13.69
C ARG A 113 3.64 -7.64 14.81
N VAL A 114 4.61 -8.19 15.53
CA VAL A 114 5.26 -7.50 16.64
C VAL A 114 5.78 -6.13 16.23
N MET A 115 6.53 -6.04 15.14
CA MET A 115 7.06 -4.77 14.63
C MET A 115 5.96 -3.80 14.18
N GLN A 116 4.90 -4.30 13.53
CA GLN A 116 3.75 -3.49 13.13
C GLN A 116 3.04 -2.91 14.35
N ARG A 117 2.89 -3.71 15.44
CA ARG A 117 2.27 -3.24 16.68
C ARG A 117 3.03 -2.08 17.30
N MET A 118 4.39 -2.12 17.33
CA MET A 118 5.22 -1.03 17.85
C MET A 118 5.08 0.27 17.03
N LEU A 119 4.77 0.14 15.73
CA LEU A 119 4.66 1.25 14.80
C LEU A 119 3.20 1.71 14.58
N GLY A 120 2.23 1.14 15.30
CA GLY A 120 0.81 1.44 15.09
C GLY A 120 0.26 0.96 13.74
N LEU A 121 0.92 -0.02 13.12
CA LEU A 121 0.57 -0.58 11.83
C LEU A 121 -0.11 -1.95 11.97
N GLY A 122 -0.72 -2.43 10.88
CA GLY A 122 -1.25 -3.78 10.78
C GLY A 122 -1.82 -4.08 9.41
N ASP A 123 -2.24 -5.31 9.26
CA ASP A 123 -2.88 -5.82 8.06
C ASP A 123 -4.36 -6.02 8.33
N VAL A 124 -5.23 -5.57 7.41
CA VAL A 124 -6.68 -5.79 7.47
C VAL A 124 -7.08 -6.66 6.30
N THR A 125 -7.63 -7.83 6.59
CA THR A 125 -8.15 -8.75 5.58
C THR A 125 -9.67 -8.74 5.61
N ILE A 126 -10.29 -8.49 4.47
CA ILE A 126 -11.74 -8.42 4.30
C ILE A 126 -12.13 -9.55 3.35
N ALA A 127 -12.83 -10.54 3.88
CA ALA A 127 -13.26 -11.71 3.11
C ALA A 127 -14.69 -11.55 2.62
N SER A 128 -14.92 -11.98 1.36
CA SER A 128 -16.23 -12.00 0.74
C SER A 128 -17.04 -13.24 1.14
N ALA A 129 -18.36 -13.09 1.18
CA ALA A 129 -19.29 -14.21 1.30
C ALA A 129 -19.51 -14.95 -0.03
N ALA A 130 -19.26 -14.28 -1.16
CA ALA A 130 -19.48 -14.83 -2.48
C ALA A 130 -18.42 -15.85 -2.92
N SER A 131 -17.17 -15.74 -2.43
CA SER A 131 -16.07 -16.67 -2.77
C SER A 131 -15.04 -16.73 -1.65
N ALA A 132 -14.61 -17.94 -1.30
CA ALA A 132 -13.57 -18.16 -0.27
C ALA A 132 -12.22 -17.54 -0.65
N ASP A 133 -11.92 -17.46 -1.94
CA ASP A 133 -10.65 -16.92 -2.45
C ASP A 133 -10.69 -15.40 -2.70
N TYR A 134 -11.88 -14.79 -2.62
CA TYR A 134 -12.02 -13.35 -2.86
C TYR A 134 -11.90 -12.58 -1.56
N ALA A 135 -10.70 -12.13 -1.28
CA ALA A 135 -10.41 -11.27 -0.13
C ALA A 135 -9.63 -10.02 -0.57
N ILE A 136 -10.02 -8.87 -0.03
CA ILE A 136 -9.26 -7.63 -0.14
C ILE A 136 -8.32 -7.55 1.05
N ARG A 137 -7.02 -7.40 0.79
CA ARG A 137 -5.98 -7.31 1.81
C ARG A 137 -5.35 -5.93 1.82
N LEU A 138 -5.57 -5.20 2.91
CA LEU A 138 -4.91 -3.94 3.19
C LEU A 138 -3.66 -4.24 4.01
N LEU A 139 -2.48 -4.12 3.41
CA LEU A 139 -1.23 -4.49 4.04
C LEU A 139 -0.49 -3.26 4.57
N ASP A 140 0.07 -3.39 5.79
CA ASP A 140 0.88 -2.35 6.45
C ASP A 140 0.17 -1.00 6.52
N VAL A 141 -1.09 -0.98 6.90
CA VAL A 141 -1.87 0.25 7.04
C VAL A 141 -1.73 0.84 8.44
N ALA A 142 -1.80 2.17 8.53
CA ALA A 142 -1.87 2.86 9.80
C ALA A 142 -3.29 2.73 10.38
N ASP A 143 -3.37 2.57 11.70
CA ASP A 143 -4.62 2.40 12.44
C ASP A 143 -5.56 1.31 11.85
N PRO A 144 -5.11 0.05 11.84
CA PRO A 144 -5.88 -1.03 11.25
C PRO A 144 -7.20 -1.30 12.00
N ASP A 145 -7.25 -1.00 13.30
CA ASP A 145 -8.47 -1.17 14.10
C ASP A 145 -9.53 -0.12 13.72
N GLY A 146 -9.13 1.14 13.56
CA GLY A 146 -10.01 2.22 13.11
C GLY A 146 -10.56 1.97 11.71
N ILE A 147 -9.74 1.42 10.80
CA ILE A 147 -10.18 1.00 9.47
C ILE A 147 -11.21 -0.12 9.57
N ALA A 148 -10.91 -1.18 10.33
CA ALA A 148 -11.82 -2.31 10.52
C ALA A 148 -13.17 -1.87 11.11
N GLU A 149 -13.14 -0.96 12.08
CA GLU A 149 -14.34 -0.40 12.70
C GLU A 149 -15.16 0.45 11.71
N THR A 150 -14.48 1.25 10.88
CA THR A 150 -15.13 2.03 9.80
C THR A 150 -15.86 1.12 8.83
N VAL A 151 -15.22 0.01 8.40
CA VAL A 151 -15.83 -0.97 7.52
C VAL A 151 -17.02 -1.67 8.19
N ARG A 152 -16.90 -2.05 9.46
CA ARG A 152 -18.00 -2.68 10.22
C ARG A 152 -19.20 -1.75 10.36
N LYS A 153 -18.97 -0.48 10.70
CA LYS A 153 -20.03 0.54 10.82
C LYS A 153 -20.71 0.79 9.47
N ALA A 154 -19.93 0.91 8.40
CA ALA A 154 -20.46 1.09 7.06
C ALA A 154 -21.35 -0.11 6.64
N ARG A 155 -20.88 -1.34 6.92
CA ARG A 155 -21.68 -2.57 6.68
C ARG A 155 -22.99 -2.58 7.46
N LEU A 156 -22.96 -2.28 8.75
CA LEU A 156 -24.17 -2.26 9.59
C LEU A 156 -25.19 -1.22 9.10
N LYS A 157 -24.70 -0.03 8.72
CA LYS A 157 -25.57 1.03 8.16
C LYS A 157 -26.21 0.63 6.83
N ARG A 158 -25.58 -0.25 6.07
CA ARG A 158 -26.10 -0.75 4.78
C ARG A 158 -27.15 -1.85 4.97
N LEU A 159 -27.07 -2.61 6.07
CA LEU A 159 -28.00 -3.71 6.38
C LEU A 159 -29.23 -3.26 7.18
N ALA A 160 -29.21 -2.06 7.73
CA ALA A 160 -30.33 -1.43 8.45
C ALA A 160 -31.23 -0.65 7.49
#